data_a0f805d6373527f102be8ae8db27d563
#
_entry.id   a0f805d6373527f102be8ae8db27d563
#
_cell.length_a   1.000
_cell.length_b   1.000
_cell.length_c   1.000
_cell.angle_alpha   90.00
_cell.angle_beta   90.00
_cell.angle_gamma   90.00
#
_symmetry.space_group_name_H-M   'P 1'
#
loop_
_entity.id
_entity.type
_entity.pdbx_description
1 polymer ?
#
loop_
_entity_poly.entity_id
_entity_poly.type
_entity_poly.pdbx_seq_one_letter_code
_entity_poly.pdbx_strand_id
1 'polypeptide(L)'
;ARGGFLSGKVTVCVWEGVVSYLSEEAVDATLRWFASQNAPGSRLVFTYIDLSGFGSVSGAEEGLPWKNVLAKAGEPFRFGLETAVVPAFLAERGLRLTWDVSTAEALAGRYPGRDLGSPTEFYRVALAEIPAAADDAAGG
;
A
#
# COMPACT_ATOMS: atom_id res chain seq x y z
N ALA A 1 11.94 -18.14 -20.63
CA ALA A 1 12.88 -17.65 -19.63
C ALA A 1 12.29 -17.95 -18.24
N ARG A 2 12.95 -18.79 -17.46
CA ARG A 2 12.62 -18.99 -16.05
C ARG A 2 13.10 -17.74 -15.31
N GLY A 3 12.17 -16.88 -14.89
CA GLY A 3 12.48 -15.78 -13.99
C GLY A 3 13.04 -16.35 -12.70
N GLY A 4 14.33 -16.12 -12.45
CA GLY A 4 15.02 -16.63 -11.27
C GLY A 4 14.74 -15.74 -10.06
N PHE A 5 13.56 -15.87 -9.42
CA PHE A 5 13.37 -15.29 -8.10
C PHE A 5 14.28 -16.01 -7.10
N LEU A 6 15.10 -15.25 -6.36
CA LEU A 6 15.98 -15.77 -5.33
C LEU A 6 15.43 -15.45 -3.94
N SER A 7 14.85 -16.43 -3.29
CA SER A 7 14.38 -16.31 -1.91
C SER A 7 15.54 -15.93 -0.96
N GLY A 8 15.20 -15.17 0.10
CA GLY A 8 16.17 -14.78 1.13
C GLY A 8 17.16 -13.69 0.69
N LYS A 9 16.92 -12.99 -0.40
CA LYS A 9 17.72 -11.84 -0.84
C LYS A 9 17.01 -10.54 -0.51
N VAL A 10 17.79 -9.48 -0.30
CA VAL A 10 17.25 -8.12 -0.21
C VAL A 10 16.70 -7.74 -1.58
N THR A 11 15.43 -7.38 -1.61
CA THR A 11 14.68 -7.13 -2.84
C THR A 11 13.94 -5.80 -2.75
N VAL A 12 13.89 -5.08 -3.86
CA VAL A 12 12.95 -3.97 -4.04
C VAL A 12 11.86 -4.43 -4.99
N CYS A 13 10.62 -4.37 -4.53
CA CYS A 13 9.45 -4.71 -5.33
C CYS A 13 8.59 -3.47 -5.54
N VAL A 14 8.09 -3.30 -6.76
CA VAL A 14 7.09 -2.26 -7.11
C VAL A 14 5.79 -2.96 -7.46
N TRP A 15 4.73 -2.60 -6.73
CA TRP A 15 3.39 -3.16 -6.87
C TRP A 15 2.39 -2.04 -7.14
N GLU A 16 2.47 -1.51 -8.34
CA GLU A 16 1.73 -0.33 -8.78
C GLU A 16 0.46 -0.72 -9.56
N GLY A 17 -0.64 -0.01 -9.29
CA GLY A 17 -1.86 -0.09 -10.11
C GLY A 17 -2.64 -1.39 -9.98
N VAL A 18 -2.34 -2.27 -9.03
CA VAL A 18 -2.92 -3.62 -8.93
C VAL A 18 -3.71 -3.84 -7.65
N VAL A 19 -3.25 -3.31 -6.52
CA VAL A 19 -3.80 -3.59 -5.19
C VAL A 19 -5.31 -3.35 -5.13
N SER A 20 -5.78 -2.27 -5.72
CA SER A 20 -7.19 -1.87 -5.71
C SER A 20 -8.13 -2.83 -6.43
N TYR A 21 -7.63 -3.66 -7.32
CA TYR A 21 -8.41 -4.64 -8.09
C TYR A 21 -8.48 -6.02 -7.44
N LEU A 22 -7.67 -6.27 -6.43
CA LEU A 22 -7.58 -7.55 -5.76
C LEU A 22 -8.61 -7.66 -4.62
N SER A 23 -8.93 -8.88 -4.23
CA SER A 23 -9.64 -9.13 -2.98
C SER A 23 -8.71 -8.90 -1.78
N GLU A 24 -9.28 -8.69 -0.61
CA GLU A 24 -8.52 -8.52 0.63
C GLU A 24 -7.63 -9.74 0.91
N GLU A 25 -8.14 -10.95 0.66
CA GLU A 25 -7.38 -12.19 0.84
C GLU A 25 -6.17 -12.27 -0.11
N ALA A 26 -6.31 -11.79 -1.34
CA ALA A 26 -5.22 -11.78 -2.31
C ALA A 26 -4.15 -10.73 -1.92
N VAL A 27 -4.56 -9.58 -1.40
CA VAL A 27 -3.66 -8.58 -0.86
C VAL A 27 -2.91 -9.13 0.35
N ASP A 28 -3.62 -9.73 1.32
CA ASP A 28 -3.03 -10.37 2.50
C ASP A 28 -1.99 -11.43 2.11
N ALA A 29 -2.37 -12.35 1.24
CA ALA A 29 -1.49 -13.43 0.79
C ALA A 29 -0.22 -12.89 0.10
N THR A 30 -0.35 -11.84 -0.71
CA THR A 30 0.79 -11.23 -1.42
C THR A 30 1.76 -10.54 -0.45
N LEU A 31 1.24 -9.79 0.52
CA LEU A 31 2.08 -9.11 1.52
C LEU A 31 2.82 -10.11 2.41
N ARG A 32 2.13 -11.16 2.89
CA ARG A 32 2.74 -12.23 3.69
C ARG A 32 3.79 -13.00 2.90
N TRP A 33 3.49 -13.29 1.63
CA TRP A 33 4.46 -13.94 0.74
C TRP A 33 5.71 -13.06 0.58
N PHE A 34 5.55 -11.77 0.30
CA PHE A 34 6.68 -10.85 0.18
C PHE A 34 7.53 -10.83 1.45
N ALA A 35 6.90 -10.70 2.62
CA ALA A 35 7.59 -10.66 3.90
C ALA A 35 8.33 -11.97 4.22
N SER A 36 7.78 -13.13 3.82
CA SER A 36 8.36 -14.46 4.12
C SER A 36 9.47 -14.87 3.15
N GLN A 37 9.45 -14.38 1.92
CA GLN A 37 10.37 -14.83 0.87
C GLN A 37 11.62 -13.94 0.72
N ASN A 38 11.61 -12.75 1.30
CA ASN A 38 12.71 -11.80 1.14
C ASN A 38 13.44 -11.54 2.47
N ALA A 39 14.68 -11.11 2.37
CA ALA A 39 15.48 -10.80 3.54
C ALA A 39 15.05 -9.49 4.22
N PRO A 40 15.32 -9.30 5.53
CA PRO A 40 15.24 -8.01 6.19
C PRO A 40 15.94 -6.90 5.41
N GLY A 41 15.36 -5.71 5.39
CA GLY A 41 15.80 -4.59 4.56
C GLY A 41 15.20 -4.57 3.15
N SER A 42 14.44 -5.60 2.76
CA SER A 42 13.68 -5.59 1.52
C SER A 42 12.55 -4.56 1.58
N ARG A 43 12.26 -3.94 0.45
CA ARG A 43 11.32 -2.83 0.34
C ARG A 43 10.23 -3.12 -0.69
N LEU A 44 9.02 -2.73 -0.35
CA LEU A 44 7.84 -2.83 -1.20
C LEU A 44 7.26 -1.43 -1.39
N VAL A 45 7.27 -0.94 -2.62
CA VAL A 45 6.50 0.24 -3.04
C VAL A 45 5.18 -0.24 -3.59
N PHE A 46 4.08 0.26 -3.07
CA PHE A 46 2.76 -0.09 -3.60
C PHE A 46 1.82 1.11 -3.63
N THR A 47 0.83 1.04 -4.51
CA THR A 47 -0.21 2.05 -4.61
C THR A 47 -1.53 1.49 -4.11
N TYR A 48 -2.33 2.34 -3.44
CA TYR A 48 -3.64 1.95 -2.92
C TYR A 48 -4.61 3.12 -2.95
N ILE A 49 -5.89 2.83 -2.75
CA ILE A 49 -6.95 3.83 -2.62
C ILE A 49 -7.16 4.13 -1.14
N ASP A 50 -7.04 5.41 -0.79
CA ASP A 50 -7.38 5.93 0.53
C ASP A 50 -8.89 6.10 0.65
N LEU A 51 -9.48 5.36 1.57
CA LEU A 51 -10.91 5.42 1.84
C LEU A 51 -11.29 6.59 2.75
N SER A 52 -10.35 7.23 3.42
CA SER A 52 -10.61 8.35 4.35
C SER A 52 -11.25 9.54 3.66
N GLY A 53 -10.94 9.77 2.39
CA GLY A 53 -11.48 10.88 1.57
C GLY A 53 -12.93 10.68 1.12
N PHE A 54 -13.50 9.49 1.29
CA PHE A 54 -14.87 9.18 0.85
C PHE A 54 -15.93 9.37 1.94
N GLY A 55 -15.58 10.04 3.04
CA GLY A 55 -16.42 10.28 4.20
C GLY A 55 -16.40 9.12 5.18
N SER A 56 -16.45 9.45 6.47
CA SER A 56 -16.63 8.46 7.53
C SER A 56 -17.97 7.77 7.31
N VAL A 57 -17.97 6.59 6.74
CA VAL A 57 -19.12 5.72 6.76
C VAL A 57 -19.14 5.04 8.13
N SER A 58 -19.44 5.81 9.17
CA SER A 58 -19.93 5.27 10.42
C SER A 58 -21.40 4.89 10.20
N GLY A 59 -21.61 3.68 9.79
CA GLY A 59 -22.94 3.12 9.61
C GLY A 59 -22.83 1.88 8.74
N ALA A 60 -22.90 0.74 9.38
CA ALA A 60 -23.01 -0.55 8.72
C ALA A 60 -24.34 -0.61 7.96
N GLU A 61 -24.40 -0.10 6.75
CA GLU A 61 -25.46 -0.38 5.80
C GLU A 61 -24.91 -0.46 4.38
N GLU A 62 -25.07 -1.61 3.84
CA GLU A 62 -25.09 -2.11 2.47
C GLU A 62 -24.87 -1.06 1.36
N GLY A 63 -23.68 -1.07 0.79
CA GLY A 63 -23.34 -0.24 -0.36
C GLY A 63 -22.34 0.85 -0.02
N LEU A 64 -21.07 0.46 0.08
CA LEU A 64 -19.99 1.40 0.30
C LEU A 64 -20.05 2.53 -0.74
N PRO A 65 -20.29 3.80 -0.35
CA PRO A 65 -20.48 4.90 -1.30
C PRO A 65 -19.33 5.04 -2.30
N TRP A 66 -18.11 4.70 -1.86
CA TRP A 66 -16.93 4.73 -2.71
C TRP A 66 -16.98 3.69 -3.85
N LYS A 67 -17.57 2.50 -3.62
CA LYS A 67 -17.77 1.51 -4.70
C LYS A 67 -18.68 2.07 -5.80
N ASN A 68 -19.68 2.85 -5.43
CA ASN A 68 -20.58 3.46 -6.39
C ASN A 68 -19.93 4.63 -7.16
N VAL A 69 -19.06 5.41 -6.49
CA VAL A 69 -18.31 6.49 -7.15
C VAL A 69 -17.31 5.92 -8.14
N LEU A 70 -16.62 4.85 -7.77
CA LEU A 70 -15.63 4.20 -8.62
C LEU A 70 -16.27 3.32 -9.70
N ALA A 71 -17.42 2.73 -9.43
CA ALA A 71 -18.22 2.04 -10.45
C ALA A 71 -18.69 2.99 -11.57
N LYS A 72 -18.99 4.25 -11.24
CA LYS A 72 -19.31 5.30 -12.22
C LYS A 72 -18.11 5.70 -13.08
N ALA A 73 -16.87 5.51 -12.57
CA ALA A 73 -15.65 5.71 -13.32
C ALA A 73 -15.29 4.50 -14.23
N GLY A 74 -16.10 3.44 -14.21
CA GLY A 74 -15.87 2.23 -15.01
C GLY A 74 -14.79 1.29 -14.47
N GLU A 75 -14.29 1.56 -13.26
CA GLU A 75 -13.21 0.78 -12.63
C GLU A 75 -13.75 -0.12 -11.52
N PRO A 76 -13.59 -1.45 -11.59
CA PRO A 76 -14.11 -2.38 -10.59
C PRO A 76 -13.17 -2.48 -9.38
N PHE A 77 -12.96 -1.41 -8.65
CA PHE A 77 -12.14 -1.45 -7.44
C PHE A 77 -12.77 -2.32 -6.35
N ARG A 78 -11.95 -3.15 -5.73
CA ARG A 78 -12.38 -4.14 -4.74
C ARG A 78 -11.74 -3.93 -3.37
N PHE A 79 -10.64 -3.18 -3.29
CA PHE A 79 -9.83 -2.99 -2.10
C PHE A 79 -9.37 -1.54 -1.95
N GLY A 80 -9.39 -1.07 -0.73
CA GLY A 80 -8.82 0.20 -0.30
C GLY A 80 -8.57 0.16 1.21
N LEU A 81 -7.82 1.11 1.72
CA LEU A 81 -7.48 1.24 3.13
C LEU A 81 -7.67 2.69 3.58
N GLU A 82 -8.06 2.89 4.82
CA GLU A 82 -7.89 4.20 5.46
C GLU A 82 -6.43 4.39 5.86
N THR A 83 -5.87 5.56 5.60
CA THR A 83 -4.47 5.86 5.92
C THR A 83 -4.10 5.57 7.37
N ALA A 84 -5.02 5.82 8.30
CA ALA A 84 -4.80 5.59 9.74
C ALA A 84 -4.56 4.11 10.10
N VAL A 85 -5.08 3.15 9.31
CA VAL A 85 -4.93 1.72 9.60
C VAL A 85 -3.74 1.08 8.88
N VAL A 86 -3.16 1.74 7.87
CA VAL A 86 -2.08 1.17 7.07
C VAL A 86 -0.89 0.68 7.89
N PRO A 87 -0.39 1.42 8.90
CA PRO A 87 0.73 0.95 9.70
C PRO A 87 0.45 -0.39 10.41
N ALA A 88 -0.71 -0.50 11.06
CA ALA A 88 -1.12 -1.73 11.76
C ALA A 88 -1.37 -2.87 10.77
N PHE A 89 -2.04 -2.58 9.66
CA PHE A 89 -2.32 -3.54 8.59
C PHE A 89 -1.04 -4.17 8.03
N LEU A 90 0.00 -3.39 7.82
CA LEU A 90 1.31 -3.87 7.37
C LEU A 90 2.06 -4.63 8.47
N ALA A 91 2.01 -4.14 9.72
CA ALA A 91 2.70 -4.76 10.85
C ALA A 91 2.21 -6.20 11.11
N GLU A 92 0.93 -6.46 11.01
CA GLU A 92 0.33 -7.80 11.11
C GLU A 92 0.84 -8.78 10.04
N ARG A 93 1.43 -8.25 8.97
CA ARG A 93 1.96 -9.01 7.82
C ARG A 93 3.49 -9.04 7.77
N GLY A 94 4.14 -8.57 8.85
CA GLY A 94 5.60 -8.58 8.96
C GLY A 94 6.29 -7.44 8.23
N LEU A 95 5.58 -6.35 7.96
CA LEU A 95 6.07 -5.18 7.25
C LEU A 95 5.94 -3.92 8.10
N ARG A 96 6.83 -2.98 7.91
CA ARG A 96 6.79 -1.66 8.55
C ARG A 96 6.57 -0.59 7.50
N LEU A 97 5.56 0.26 7.69
CA LEU A 97 5.37 1.45 6.88
C LEU A 97 6.50 2.44 7.15
N THR A 98 7.18 2.90 6.11
CA THR A 98 8.26 3.90 6.22
C THR A 98 7.87 5.23 5.59
N TRP A 99 6.96 5.21 4.63
CA TRP A 99 6.55 6.40 3.91
C TRP A 99 5.18 6.17 3.25
N ASP A 100 4.33 7.20 3.28
CA ASP A 100 2.99 7.17 2.69
C ASP A 100 2.57 8.60 2.33
N VAL A 101 2.29 8.83 1.05
CA VAL A 101 1.85 10.13 0.54
C VAL A 101 0.78 9.96 -0.53
N SER A 102 -0.05 10.98 -0.70
CA SER A 102 -0.93 11.03 -1.87
C SER A 102 -0.12 11.26 -3.15
N THR A 103 -0.69 10.88 -4.30
CA THR A 103 -0.08 11.19 -5.60
C THR A 103 0.03 12.70 -5.82
N ALA A 104 -0.92 13.48 -5.26
CA ALA A 104 -0.87 14.94 -5.29
C ALA A 104 0.36 15.48 -4.53
N GLU A 105 0.60 15.00 -3.32
CA GLU A 105 1.77 15.38 -2.51
C GLU A 105 3.09 14.96 -3.18
N ALA A 106 3.15 13.73 -3.70
CA ALA A 106 4.33 13.22 -4.39
C ALA A 106 4.69 14.07 -5.63
N LEU A 107 3.68 14.44 -6.42
CA LEU A 107 3.87 15.27 -7.60
C LEU A 107 4.26 16.71 -7.23
N ALA A 108 3.62 17.32 -6.24
CA ALA A 108 3.95 18.65 -5.76
C ALA A 108 5.40 18.71 -5.25
N GLY A 109 5.85 17.70 -4.53
CA GLY A 109 7.23 17.60 -4.06
C GLY A 109 8.24 17.39 -5.18
N ARG A 110 7.88 16.66 -6.23
CA ARG A 110 8.77 16.37 -7.36
C ARG A 110 8.86 17.53 -8.37
N TYR A 111 7.76 18.26 -8.55
CA TYR A 111 7.62 19.31 -9.56
C TYR A 111 7.09 20.61 -8.93
N PRO A 112 7.84 21.25 -8.02
CA PRO A 112 7.37 22.44 -7.33
C PRO A 112 7.05 23.57 -8.33
N GLY A 113 5.88 24.18 -8.16
CA GLY A 113 5.43 25.31 -8.97
C GLY A 113 4.92 24.95 -10.37
N ARG A 114 4.81 23.67 -10.73
CA ARG A 114 4.17 23.25 -11.98
C ARG A 114 2.69 22.98 -11.76
N ASP A 115 1.87 23.45 -12.71
CA ASP A 115 0.49 22.99 -12.83
C ASP A 115 0.50 21.58 -13.46
N LEU A 116 0.19 20.59 -12.67
CA LEU A 116 0.15 19.18 -13.08
C LEU A 116 -1.30 18.68 -13.27
N GLY A 117 -2.25 19.59 -13.40
CA GLY A 117 -3.67 19.29 -13.44
C GLY A 117 -4.23 19.01 -12.03
N SER A 118 -5.22 18.14 -11.95
CA SER A 118 -5.85 17.75 -10.68
C SER A 118 -5.43 16.33 -10.30
N PRO A 119 -4.23 16.14 -9.71
CA PRO A 119 -3.84 14.83 -9.23
C PRO A 119 -4.80 14.37 -8.14
N THR A 120 -5.10 13.08 -8.14
CA THR A 120 -6.07 12.52 -7.20
C THR A 120 -5.47 12.39 -5.80
N GLU A 121 -6.11 12.97 -4.80
CA GLU A 121 -5.66 12.88 -3.41
C GLU A 121 -5.95 11.51 -2.80
N PHE A 122 -6.97 10.81 -3.28
CA PHE A 122 -7.35 9.49 -2.78
C PHE A 122 -6.43 8.34 -3.27
N TYR A 123 -5.60 8.59 -4.28
CA TYR A 123 -4.63 7.60 -4.75
C TYR A 123 -3.28 7.85 -4.06
N ARG A 124 -2.82 6.84 -3.33
CA ARG A 124 -1.63 6.96 -2.49
C ARG A 124 -0.53 6.02 -2.91
N VAL A 125 0.68 6.43 -2.60
CA VAL A 125 1.90 5.63 -2.77
C VAL A 125 2.48 5.40 -1.38
N ALA A 126 2.71 4.14 -1.05
CA ALA A 126 3.31 3.74 0.22
C ALA A 126 4.59 2.94 0.01
N LEU A 127 5.54 3.14 0.90
CA LEU A 127 6.77 2.35 1.01
C LEU A 127 6.74 1.58 2.33
N ALA A 128 6.82 0.27 2.23
CA ALA A 128 6.98 -0.63 3.35
C ALA A 128 8.30 -1.36 3.28
N GLU A 129 8.82 -1.77 4.41
CA GLU A 129 10.04 -2.59 4.47
C GLU A 129 9.86 -3.79 5.41
N ILE A 130 10.63 -4.84 5.16
CA ILE A 130 10.80 -5.93 6.12
C ILE A 130 11.78 -5.42 7.17
N PRO A 131 11.36 -5.24 8.44
CA PRO A 131 12.25 -4.73 9.47
C PRO A 131 13.38 -5.72 9.73
N ALA A 132 14.56 -5.21 10.08
CA ALA A 132 15.59 -6.04 10.67
C ALA A 132 15.04 -6.70 11.93
N ALA A 133 15.46 -7.93 12.22
CA ALA A 133 15.23 -8.50 13.54
C ALA A 133 15.74 -7.49 14.56
N ALA A 134 14.93 -7.18 15.60
CA ALA A 134 15.45 -6.41 16.72
C ALA A 134 16.71 -7.11 17.19
N ASP A 135 17.85 -6.43 17.12
CA ASP A 135 19.02 -6.89 17.84
C ASP A 135 18.56 -7.06 19.29
N ASP A 136 18.56 -8.29 19.77
CA ASP A 136 18.53 -8.59 21.20
C ASP A 136 19.76 -7.93 21.84
N ALA A 137 19.67 -6.62 22.02
CA ALA A 137 20.57 -5.87 22.88
C ALA A 137 20.21 -6.17 24.34
N ALA A 138 20.35 -7.43 24.71
CA ALA A 138 20.40 -7.87 26.09
C ALA A 138 21.72 -8.60 26.26
N GLY A 139 22.76 -7.83 26.26
CA GLY A 139 24.08 -8.28 26.62
C GLY A 139 24.56 -7.58 27.90
N GLY A 140 24.61 -8.29 28.95
CA GLY A 140 25.41 -7.96 30.10
C GLY A 140 24.73 -7.29 31.27
#